data_a7eb6865dfdba4a21e4983f40c1b0259
#
_entry.id   a7eb6865dfdba4a21e4983f40c1b0259
#
_cell.length_a   1.000
_cell.length_b   1.000
_cell.length_c   1.000
_cell.angle_alpha   90.00
_cell.angle_beta   90.00
_cell.angle_gamma   90.00
#
_symmetry.space_group_name_H-M   'P 1'
#
loop_
_entity.id
_entity.type
_entity.pdbx_description
1 polymer ?
#
loop_
_entity_poly.entity_id
_entity_poly.type
_entity_poly.pdbx_seq_one_letter_code
_entity_poly.pdbx_strand_id
1 'polypeptide(L)'
;ENGYLKPAAKLLLHRPAGANWQMWHNSGLVALGVALENDSIIDVAINKNIYGYHFLMKKHKNSDGWINEGSPHYYYPLEALLFTANAVKCRGIRLFDRDLHDMFVEPVKGTYPDLSFPAHSDGWYGANLLSQSALYEIADARYNDPLLKRVLELTYAQKKRLDPEALLNNQTISVSDENMIQQSYSFDASGFCLLRSDARTVVLKFGGEGIGHGHP
;
A
#
# COMPACT_ATOMS: atom_id res chain seq x y z
N GLU A 1 -19.01 12.01 -22.81
CA GLU A 1 -17.85 11.13 -22.47
C GLU A 1 -16.54 11.63 -23.10
N ASN A 2 -16.55 12.11 -24.32
CA ASN A 2 -15.32 12.53 -25.02
C ASN A 2 -14.77 13.90 -24.58
N GLY A 3 -15.56 14.75 -23.91
CA GLY A 3 -15.18 16.13 -23.55
C GLY A 3 -14.12 16.24 -22.48
N TYR A 4 -14.07 15.29 -21.54
CA TYR A 4 -13.17 15.36 -20.38
C TYR A 4 -12.18 14.17 -20.31
N LEU A 5 -12.64 12.95 -20.56
CA LEU A 5 -11.81 11.74 -20.36
C LEU A 5 -10.62 11.68 -21.30
N LYS A 6 -10.81 11.94 -22.59
CA LYS A 6 -9.70 11.93 -23.59
C LYS A 6 -8.66 13.04 -23.33
N PRO A 7 -9.05 14.31 -23.08
CA PRO A 7 -8.09 15.34 -22.68
C PRO A 7 -7.32 14.99 -21.39
N ALA A 8 -7.99 14.43 -20.37
CA ALA A 8 -7.34 14.02 -19.15
C ALA A 8 -6.32 12.90 -19.40
N ALA A 9 -6.68 11.86 -20.15
CA ALA A 9 -5.74 10.80 -20.53
C ALA A 9 -4.53 11.37 -21.31
N LYS A 10 -4.77 12.25 -22.26
CA LYS A 10 -3.69 12.92 -23.01
C LYS A 10 -2.77 13.71 -22.11
N LEU A 11 -3.31 14.44 -21.13
CA LEU A 11 -2.53 15.21 -20.16
C LEU A 11 -1.59 14.30 -19.37
N LEU A 12 -2.13 13.23 -18.77
CA LEU A 12 -1.34 12.29 -17.96
C LEU A 12 -0.28 11.54 -18.77
N LEU A 13 -0.58 11.16 -20.03
CA LEU A 13 0.38 10.51 -20.92
C LEU A 13 1.57 11.40 -21.29
N HIS A 14 1.36 12.71 -21.37
CA HIS A 14 2.40 13.66 -21.82
C HIS A 14 3.13 14.37 -20.68
N ARG A 15 2.69 14.18 -19.43
CA ARG A 15 3.29 14.79 -18.26
C ARG A 15 3.62 13.75 -17.21
N PRO A 16 4.71 12.98 -17.40
CA PRO A 16 5.14 12.05 -16.37
C PRO A 16 5.52 12.79 -15.09
N ALA A 17 5.18 12.21 -13.97
CA ALA A 17 5.50 12.72 -12.64
C ALA A 17 6.68 11.95 -12.03
N GLY A 18 7.14 12.36 -10.86
CA GLY A 18 8.14 11.63 -10.09
C GLY A 18 7.51 10.52 -9.24
N ALA A 19 8.26 9.46 -9.01
CA ALA A 19 8.04 8.41 -7.99
C ALA A 19 6.55 8.09 -7.68
N ASN A 20 6.12 8.35 -6.44
CA ASN A 20 4.77 8.08 -5.94
C ASN A 20 3.66 8.86 -6.69
N TRP A 21 3.92 10.08 -7.15
CA TRP A 21 2.99 10.83 -8.01
C TRP A 21 2.72 10.13 -9.33
N GLN A 22 3.74 9.45 -9.90
CA GLN A 22 3.54 8.67 -11.12
C GLN A 22 2.64 7.44 -10.88
N MET A 23 2.67 6.85 -9.69
CA MET A 23 1.74 5.76 -9.34
C MET A 23 0.29 6.24 -9.38
N TRP A 24 0.01 7.45 -8.89
CA TRP A 24 -1.30 8.07 -9.01
C TRP A 24 -1.69 8.42 -10.45
N HIS A 25 -0.73 8.90 -11.27
CA HIS A 25 -0.97 9.11 -12.70
C HIS A 25 -1.34 7.79 -13.39
N ASN A 26 -0.65 6.69 -13.07
CA ASN A 26 -0.96 5.38 -13.63
C ASN A 26 -2.33 4.87 -13.19
N SER A 27 -2.71 5.07 -11.93
CA SER A 27 -4.05 4.76 -11.43
C SER A 27 -5.12 5.52 -12.21
N GLY A 28 -4.92 6.82 -12.43
CA GLY A 28 -5.80 7.64 -13.25
C GLY A 28 -5.85 7.19 -14.72
N LEU A 29 -4.69 6.86 -15.32
CA LEU A 29 -4.61 6.35 -16.70
C LEU A 29 -5.34 5.02 -16.86
N VAL A 30 -5.19 4.10 -15.90
CA VAL A 30 -5.92 2.83 -15.92
C VAL A 30 -7.44 3.07 -15.84
N ALA A 31 -7.89 3.90 -14.91
CA ALA A 31 -9.32 4.24 -14.79
C ALA A 31 -9.87 4.85 -16.09
N LEU A 32 -9.11 5.77 -16.71
CA LEU A 32 -9.46 6.37 -18.00
C LEU A 32 -9.44 5.35 -19.14
N GLY A 33 -8.44 4.46 -19.15
CA GLY A 33 -8.33 3.40 -20.16
C GLY A 33 -9.49 2.41 -20.09
N VAL A 34 -9.91 2.04 -18.87
CA VAL A 34 -11.09 1.20 -18.65
C VAL A 34 -12.37 1.91 -19.11
N ALA A 35 -12.56 3.17 -18.72
CA ALA A 35 -13.75 3.95 -19.06
C ALA A 35 -13.85 4.29 -20.57
N LEU A 36 -12.71 4.43 -21.24
CA LEU A 36 -12.63 4.70 -22.69
C LEU A 36 -12.53 3.43 -23.53
N GLU A 37 -12.54 2.25 -22.91
CA GLU A 37 -12.31 0.95 -23.56
C GLU A 37 -11.01 0.92 -24.40
N ASN A 38 -9.96 1.55 -23.87
CA ASN A 38 -8.68 1.75 -24.58
C ASN A 38 -7.54 1.01 -23.90
N ASP A 39 -7.25 -0.20 -24.38
CA ASP A 39 -6.21 -1.08 -23.83
C ASP A 39 -4.79 -0.50 -24.02
N SER A 40 -4.56 0.35 -25.01
CA SER A 40 -3.24 1.00 -25.19
C SER A 40 -2.92 1.96 -24.05
N ILE A 41 -3.90 2.67 -23.51
CA ILE A 41 -3.71 3.54 -22.33
C ILE A 41 -3.40 2.67 -21.09
N ILE A 42 -4.12 1.56 -20.93
CA ILE A 42 -3.90 0.61 -19.83
C ILE A 42 -2.49 0.02 -19.93
N ASP A 43 -2.08 -0.42 -21.12
CA ASP A 43 -0.75 -1.00 -21.36
C ASP A 43 0.37 -0.02 -21.00
N VAL A 44 0.26 1.24 -21.41
CA VAL A 44 1.24 2.28 -21.04
C VAL A 44 1.31 2.45 -19.52
N ALA A 45 0.19 2.50 -18.82
CA ALA A 45 0.17 2.68 -17.38
C ALA A 45 0.78 1.49 -16.62
N ILE A 46 0.69 0.28 -17.17
CA ILE A 46 1.18 -0.94 -16.51
C ILE A 46 2.61 -1.28 -16.95
N ASN A 47 2.89 -1.26 -18.24
CA ASN A 47 4.08 -1.91 -18.82
C ASN A 47 5.18 -0.96 -19.29
N LYS A 48 4.95 0.37 -19.29
CA LYS A 48 5.98 1.31 -19.77
C LYS A 48 7.25 1.23 -18.93
N ASN A 49 8.40 1.05 -19.60
CA ASN A 49 9.69 0.70 -18.98
C ASN A 49 10.22 1.66 -17.92
N ILE A 50 9.80 2.94 -17.90
CA ILE A 50 10.36 3.94 -16.97
C ILE A 50 9.29 4.42 -15.97
N TYR A 51 8.01 4.33 -16.32
CA TYR A 51 6.92 4.94 -15.55
C TYR A 51 5.76 3.99 -15.27
N GLY A 52 5.74 2.79 -15.85
CA GLY A 52 4.67 1.82 -15.70
C GLY A 52 4.64 1.21 -14.29
N TYR A 53 3.50 0.63 -13.92
CA TYR A 53 3.27 -0.03 -12.64
C TYR A 53 4.40 -1.00 -12.26
N HIS A 54 4.78 -1.92 -13.16
CA HIS A 54 5.81 -2.92 -12.86
C HIS A 54 7.19 -2.30 -12.62
N PHE A 55 7.54 -1.26 -13.37
CA PHE A 55 8.79 -0.54 -13.16
C PHE A 55 8.80 0.15 -11.80
N LEU A 56 7.73 0.86 -11.45
CA LEU A 56 7.65 1.60 -10.20
C LEU A 56 7.61 0.66 -8.98
N MET A 57 6.88 -0.44 -9.07
CA MET A 57 6.87 -1.47 -8.04
C MET A 57 8.29 -1.98 -7.76
N LYS A 58 9.00 -2.40 -8.81
CA LYS A 58 10.38 -2.89 -8.68
C LYS A 58 11.37 -1.83 -8.18
N LYS A 59 11.16 -0.56 -8.52
CA LYS A 59 12.06 0.53 -8.17
C LYS A 59 11.89 0.99 -6.72
N HIS A 60 10.66 1.00 -6.21
CA HIS A 60 10.34 1.63 -4.94
C HIS A 60 10.08 0.65 -3.81
N LYS A 61 9.66 -0.58 -4.11
CA LYS A 61 9.50 -1.62 -3.10
C LYS A 61 10.86 -2.26 -2.78
N ASN A 62 11.25 -2.25 -1.52
CA ASN A 62 12.40 -3.00 -1.03
C ASN A 62 12.11 -4.52 -1.01
N SER A 63 13.16 -5.33 -0.90
CA SER A 63 13.01 -6.80 -0.83
C SER A 63 12.23 -7.28 0.41
N ASP A 64 12.15 -6.46 1.45
CA ASP A 64 11.38 -6.68 2.68
C ASP A 64 9.97 -6.06 2.67
N GLY A 65 9.46 -5.68 1.51
CA GLY A 65 8.10 -5.19 1.33
C GLY A 65 7.87 -3.71 1.63
N TRP A 66 8.85 -3.00 2.18
CA TRP A 66 8.73 -1.58 2.51
C TRP A 66 9.10 -0.65 1.35
N ILE A 67 8.61 0.58 1.46
CA ILE A 67 9.08 1.75 0.71
C ILE A 67 9.81 2.67 1.69
N ASN A 68 11.00 3.16 1.33
CA ASN A 68 11.87 3.94 2.24
C ASN A 68 11.42 5.41 2.43
N GLU A 69 10.15 5.66 2.59
CA GLU A 69 9.64 7.02 2.83
C GLU A 69 9.09 7.21 4.25
N GLY A 70 9.06 6.14 5.06
CA GLY A 70 8.42 6.13 6.38
C GLY A 70 6.89 6.08 6.28
N SER A 71 6.23 5.71 7.41
CA SER A 71 4.77 5.77 7.48
C SER A 71 4.33 7.16 8.00
N PRO A 72 3.30 7.76 7.46
CA PRO A 72 2.26 7.28 6.55
C PRO A 72 2.51 7.51 5.05
N HIS A 73 3.64 8.11 4.65
CA HIS A 73 3.97 8.31 3.24
C HIS A 73 3.96 6.99 2.45
N TYR A 74 4.23 5.88 3.13
CA TYR A 74 4.11 4.53 2.60
C TYR A 74 2.72 4.23 2.00
N TYR A 75 1.64 4.67 2.66
CA TYR A 75 0.28 4.35 2.22
C TYR A 75 -0.19 5.17 1.03
N TYR A 76 0.39 6.33 0.79
CA TYR A 76 0.05 7.16 -0.35
C TYR A 76 0.31 6.45 -1.71
N PRO A 77 1.51 5.91 -1.99
CA PRO A 77 1.75 5.11 -3.19
C PRO A 77 1.02 3.75 -3.16
N LEU A 78 0.91 3.10 -1.99
CA LEU A 78 0.22 1.81 -1.87
C LEU A 78 -1.25 1.90 -2.28
N GLU A 79 -1.94 2.97 -1.91
CA GLU A 79 -3.32 3.23 -2.32
C GLU A 79 -3.43 3.34 -3.85
N ALA A 80 -2.53 4.07 -4.51
CA ALA A 80 -2.51 4.19 -5.96
C ALA A 80 -2.25 2.83 -6.66
N LEU A 81 -1.34 2.02 -6.12
CA LEU A 81 -1.07 0.67 -6.62
C LEU A 81 -2.28 -0.25 -6.46
N LEU A 82 -2.94 -0.19 -5.32
CA LEU A 82 -4.15 -0.96 -5.03
C LEU A 82 -5.30 -0.58 -5.98
N PHE A 83 -5.55 0.71 -6.18
CA PHE A 83 -6.57 1.18 -7.10
C PHE A 83 -6.27 0.78 -8.54
N THR A 84 -5.00 0.85 -8.96
CA THR A 84 -4.56 0.35 -10.26
C THR A 84 -4.91 -1.14 -10.41
N ALA A 85 -4.51 -1.97 -9.45
CA ALA A 85 -4.75 -3.40 -9.46
C ALA A 85 -6.26 -3.74 -9.48
N ASN A 86 -7.06 -3.01 -8.71
CA ASN A 86 -8.50 -3.22 -8.63
C ASN A 86 -9.21 -2.80 -9.93
N ALA A 87 -8.79 -1.70 -10.56
CA ALA A 87 -9.41 -1.19 -11.78
C ALA A 87 -9.17 -2.11 -13.00
N VAL A 88 -7.97 -2.67 -13.16
CA VAL A 88 -7.65 -3.55 -14.31
C VAL A 88 -8.22 -4.96 -14.20
N LYS A 89 -8.71 -5.33 -13.03
CA LYS A 89 -9.29 -6.67 -12.81
C LYS A 89 -10.43 -6.97 -13.77
N CYS A 90 -11.28 -5.99 -14.10
CA CYS A 90 -12.37 -6.14 -15.06
C CYS A 90 -11.88 -6.41 -16.50
N ARG A 91 -10.60 -6.15 -16.79
CA ARG A 91 -9.94 -6.43 -18.08
C ARG A 91 -9.13 -7.72 -18.05
N GLY A 92 -9.25 -8.54 -17.00
CA GLY A 92 -8.54 -9.81 -16.86
C GLY A 92 -7.05 -9.67 -16.52
N ILE A 93 -6.56 -8.46 -16.25
CA ILE A 93 -5.16 -8.22 -15.85
C ILE A 93 -5.02 -8.48 -14.35
N ARG A 94 -4.02 -9.27 -13.97
CA ARG A 94 -3.76 -9.69 -12.60
C ARG A 94 -2.57 -8.95 -12.03
N LEU A 95 -2.83 -7.97 -11.13
CA LEU A 95 -1.80 -7.24 -10.39
C LEU A 95 -1.86 -7.50 -8.87
N PHE A 96 -2.84 -8.29 -8.40
CA PHE A 96 -2.87 -8.80 -7.02
C PHE A 96 -1.90 -9.98 -6.91
N ASP A 97 -0.61 -9.68 -6.98
CA ASP A 97 0.49 -10.63 -6.87
C ASP A 97 1.10 -10.63 -5.46
N ARG A 98 2.18 -11.39 -5.27
CA ARG A 98 2.89 -11.46 -4.00
C ARG A 98 3.55 -10.14 -3.63
N ASP A 99 4.06 -9.39 -4.60
CA ASP A 99 4.73 -8.12 -4.32
C ASP A 99 3.78 -7.10 -3.70
N LEU A 100 2.57 -6.99 -4.25
CA LEU A 100 1.54 -6.13 -3.67
C LEU A 100 1.01 -6.67 -2.33
N HIS A 101 0.90 -8.00 -2.16
CA HIS A 101 0.53 -8.62 -0.89
C HIS A 101 1.53 -8.28 0.22
N ASP A 102 2.83 -8.45 -0.05
CA ASP A 102 3.90 -8.16 0.92
C ASP A 102 3.83 -6.69 1.40
N MET A 103 3.49 -5.76 0.50
CA MET A 103 3.30 -4.36 0.87
C MET A 103 2.13 -4.11 1.84
N PHE A 104 1.19 -5.02 1.99
CA PHE A 104 0.16 -4.95 3.02
C PHE A 104 0.57 -5.65 4.31
N VAL A 105 1.27 -6.78 4.20
CA VAL A 105 1.63 -7.62 5.34
C VAL A 105 2.83 -7.06 6.11
N GLU A 106 3.88 -6.64 5.42
CA GLU A 106 5.12 -6.22 6.08
C GLU A 106 4.96 -4.96 6.95
N PRO A 107 4.19 -3.94 6.59
CA PRO A 107 3.92 -2.81 7.48
C PRO A 107 3.24 -3.21 8.79
N VAL A 108 2.37 -4.22 8.78
CA VAL A 108 1.72 -4.70 10.02
C VAL A 108 2.75 -5.21 11.01
N LYS A 109 3.75 -5.95 10.52
CA LYS A 109 4.85 -6.45 11.34
C LYS A 109 5.73 -5.32 11.89
N GLY A 110 5.72 -4.15 11.25
CA GLY A 110 6.47 -2.95 11.61
C GLY A 110 5.76 -2.00 12.58
N THR A 111 4.59 -2.34 13.10
CA THR A 111 3.83 -1.49 14.06
C THR A 111 4.16 -1.80 15.51
N TYR A 112 3.85 -0.86 16.42
CA TYR A 112 3.67 -1.14 17.84
C TYR A 112 2.40 -1.98 18.08
N PRO A 113 2.22 -2.55 19.30
CA PRO A 113 1.03 -3.38 19.62
C PRO A 113 -0.31 -2.67 19.45
N ASP A 114 -0.34 -1.34 19.54
CA ASP A 114 -1.52 -0.50 19.31
C ASP A 114 -1.76 -0.15 17.84
N LEU A 115 -1.03 -0.78 16.93
CA LEU A 115 -1.00 -0.53 15.49
C LEU A 115 -0.47 0.85 15.08
N SER A 116 0.14 1.61 16.00
CA SER A 116 0.88 2.81 15.62
C SER A 116 2.24 2.48 15.02
N PHE A 117 2.77 3.39 14.21
CA PHE A 117 4.07 3.23 13.57
C PHE A 117 5.19 3.93 14.34
N PRO A 118 6.41 3.37 14.31
CA PRO A 118 7.60 4.13 14.68
C PRO A 118 7.74 5.38 13.81
N ALA A 119 8.00 6.52 14.45
CA ALA A 119 8.28 7.78 13.74
C ALA A 119 9.74 7.79 13.29
N HIS A 120 10.01 7.20 12.12
CA HIS A 120 11.31 7.24 11.46
C HIS A 120 11.18 7.74 10.02
N SER A 121 12.27 8.20 9.42
CA SER A 121 12.26 8.87 8.11
C SER A 121 11.24 10.02 8.11
N ASP A 122 10.35 10.13 7.13
CA ASP A 122 9.27 11.13 7.10
C ASP A 122 8.03 10.74 7.92
N GLY A 123 8.14 9.72 8.77
CA GLY A 123 7.04 9.30 9.65
C GLY A 123 6.80 10.31 10.77
N TRP A 124 5.54 10.54 11.12
CA TRP A 124 5.17 11.39 12.26
C TRP A 124 4.50 10.59 13.38
N TYR A 125 4.56 11.14 14.59
CA TYR A 125 3.93 10.53 15.75
C TYR A 125 2.41 10.41 15.57
N GLY A 126 1.86 9.28 15.98
CA GLY A 126 0.42 9.00 15.90
C GLY A 126 -0.06 8.43 14.55
N ALA A 127 0.82 8.28 13.56
CA ALA A 127 0.48 7.51 12.38
C ALA A 127 0.19 6.06 12.76
N ASN A 128 -0.94 5.50 12.32
CA ASN A 128 -1.33 4.14 12.67
C ASN A 128 -2.13 3.45 11.55
N LEU A 129 -2.21 2.12 11.63
CA LEU A 129 -2.96 1.29 10.69
C LEU A 129 -4.48 1.49 10.76
N LEU A 130 -5.01 1.97 11.89
CA LEU A 130 -6.46 2.12 12.07
C LEU A 130 -7.08 3.08 11.04
N SER A 131 -6.28 4.04 10.55
CA SER A 131 -6.69 4.98 9.51
C SER A 131 -6.74 4.37 8.11
N GLN A 132 -6.17 3.18 7.91
CA GLN A 132 -6.00 2.52 6.61
C GLN A 132 -7.03 1.40 6.37
N SER A 133 -8.09 1.31 7.18
CA SER A 133 -9.08 0.22 7.11
C SER A 133 -9.65 -0.02 5.72
N ALA A 134 -9.96 1.02 4.97
CA ALA A 134 -10.50 0.90 3.61
C ALA A 134 -9.56 0.11 2.68
N LEU A 135 -8.26 0.37 2.75
CA LEU A 135 -7.26 -0.36 1.94
C LEU A 135 -7.16 -1.82 2.39
N TYR A 136 -7.20 -2.07 3.71
CA TYR A 136 -7.15 -3.43 4.26
C TYR A 136 -8.41 -4.24 3.96
N GLU A 137 -9.60 -3.62 3.84
CA GLU A 137 -10.81 -4.30 3.37
C GLU A 137 -10.64 -4.85 1.94
N ILE A 138 -10.08 -4.05 1.04
CA ILE A 138 -9.82 -4.50 -0.33
C ILE A 138 -8.76 -5.59 -0.35
N ALA A 139 -7.66 -5.39 0.40
CA ALA A 139 -6.57 -6.34 0.44
C ALA A 139 -7.00 -7.70 1.02
N ASP A 140 -7.72 -7.72 2.14
CA ASP A 140 -8.22 -8.96 2.73
C ASP A 140 -9.17 -9.71 1.80
N ALA A 141 -10.06 -8.99 1.11
CA ALA A 141 -10.96 -9.59 0.13
C ALA A 141 -10.23 -10.25 -1.06
N ARG A 142 -8.97 -9.89 -1.31
CA ARG A 142 -8.14 -10.44 -2.39
C ARG A 142 -7.21 -11.56 -1.93
N TYR A 143 -6.61 -11.38 -0.78
CA TYR A 143 -5.55 -12.27 -0.30
C TYR A 143 -6.05 -13.25 0.77
N ASN A 144 -7.13 -12.94 1.46
CA ASN A 144 -7.68 -13.76 2.55
C ASN A 144 -6.60 -14.09 3.61
N ASP A 145 -5.78 -13.13 3.96
CA ASP A 145 -4.64 -13.31 4.84
C ASP A 145 -5.04 -13.08 6.32
N PRO A 146 -4.68 -13.99 7.24
CA PRO A 146 -5.01 -13.85 8.67
C PRO A 146 -4.48 -12.56 9.30
N LEU A 147 -3.31 -12.07 8.87
CA LEU A 147 -2.73 -10.84 9.41
C LEU A 147 -3.51 -9.60 9.00
N LEU A 148 -4.00 -9.56 7.74
CA LEU A 148 -4.87 -8.48 7.26
C LEU A 148 -6.21 -8.48 8.00
N LYS A 149 -6.78 -9.66 8.26
CA LYS A 149 -7.98 -9.81 9.09
C LYS A 149 -7.77 -9.30 10.50
N ARG A 150 -6.61 -9.61 11.09
CA ARG A 150 -6.25 -9.12 12.43
C ARG A 150 -6.20 -7.60 12.51
N VAL A 151 -5.67 -6.93 11.48
CA VAL A 151 -5.69 -5.46 11.39
C VAL A 151 -7.14 -4.94 11.40
N LEU A 152 -8.01 -5.54 10.59
CA LEU A 152 -9.42 -5.14 10.51
C LEU A 152 -10.16 -5.41 11.83
N GLU A 153 -9.92 -6.55 12.48
CA GLU A 153 -10.49 -6.89 13.78
C GLU A 153 -10.11 -5.84 14.83
N LEU A 154 -8.81 -5.54 14.99
CA LEU A 154 -8.33 -4.53 15.93
C LEU A 154 -8.84 -3.13 15.61
N THR A 155 -8.97 -2.81 14.33
CA THR A 155 -9.52 -1.54 13.88
C THR A 155 -10.98 -1.40 14.27
N TYR A 156 -11.81 -2.40 14.00
CA TYR A 156 -13.24 -2.34 14.26
C TYR A 156 -13.64 -2.64 15.70
N ALA A 157 -12.69 -3.09 16.51
CA ALA A 157 -12.85 -3.04 17.98
C ALA A 157 -12.83 -1.59 18.52
N GLN A 158 -12.23 -0.65 17.78
CA GLN A 158 -12.06 0.74 18.20
C GLN A 158 -12.97 1.73 17.44
N LYS A 159 -13.42 1.40 16.23
CA LYS A 159 -14.30 2.26 15.40
C LYS A 159 -15.40 1.44 14.72
N LYS A 160 -16.46 2.11 14.30
CA LYS A 160 -17.51 1.47 13.50
C LYS A 160 -17.01 1.14 12.09
N ARG A 161 -17.44 -0.01 11.55
CA ARG A 161 -17.17 -0.44 10.18
C ARG A 161 -18.12 0.25 9.20
N LEU A 162 -17.75 1.46 8.75
CA LEU A 162 -18.58 2.33 7.90
C LEU A 162 -17.94 2.68 6.55
N ASP A 163 -16.75 2.13 6.27
CA ASP A 163 -16.06 2.39 5.00
C ASP A 163 -16.86 1.76 3.84
N PRO A 164 -17.02 2.46 2.69
CA PRO A 164 -17.68 1.88 1.51
C PRO A 164 -17.04 0.57 1.05
N GLU A 165 -15.73 0.43 1.19
CA GLU A 165 -14.96 -0.76 0.87
C GLU A 165 -15.38 -1.96 1.72
N ALA A 166 -15.76 -1.73 2.99
CA ALA A 166 -16.30 -2.77 3.87
C ALA A 166 -17.64 -3.31 3.37
N LEU A 167 -18.50 -2.43 2.84
CA LEU A 167 -19.75 -2.84 2.23
C LEU A 167 -19.55 -3.62 0.93
N LEU A 168 -18.64 -3.14 0.08
CA LEU A 168 -18.40 -3.73 -1.25
C LEU A 168 -17.67 -5.09 -1.17
N ASN A 169 -16.81 -5.28 -0.18
CA ASN A 169 -16.02 -6.49 -0.03
C ASN A 169 -16.64 -7.49 0.98
N ASN A 170 -17.37 -7.00 1.97
CA ASN A 170 -18.19 -7.75 2.95
C ASN A 170 -17.55 -9.04 3.49
N GLN A 171 -16.26 -8.98 3.86
CA GLN A 171 -15.56 -10.14 4.41
C GLN A 171 -15.95 -10.38 5.87
N THR A 172 -16.00 -11.66 6.26
CA THR A 172 -16.10 -12.04 7.67
C THR A 172 -14.77 -11.82 8.34
N ILE A 173 -14.75 -10.97 9.38
CA ILE A 173 -13.57 -10.67 10.17
C ILE A 173 -13.61 -11.55 11.42
N SER A 174 -12.84 -12.63 11.43
CA SER A 174 -12.66 -13.52 12.57
C SER A 174 -11.27 -14.12 12.51
N VAL A 175 -10.48 -13.93 13.54
CA VAL A 175 -9.10 -14.41 13.63
C VAL A 175 -8.93 -15.23 14.90
N SER A 176 -8.18 -16.32 14.80
CA SER A 176 -7.94 -17.26 15.90
C SER A 176 -6.59 -17.06 16.62
N ASP A 177 -5.68 -16.28 16.07
CA ASP A 177 -4.33 -16.12 16.62
C ASP A 177 -4.07 -14.66 17.07
N GLU A 178 -4.00 -14.47 18.40
CA GLU A 178 -3.78 -13.16 19.02
C GLU A 178 -2.31 -12.69 18.94
N ASN A 179 -1.36 -13.59 18.70
CA ASN A 179 0.08 -13.32 18.83
C ASN A 179 0.78 -12.87 17.55
N MET A 180 0.08 -12.80 16.43
CA MET A 180 0.70 -12.55 15.11
C MET A 180 1.48 -11.22 15.00
N ILE A 181 1.15 -10.20 15.81
CA ILE A 181 1.80 -8.88 15.76
C ILE A 181 2.86 -8.72 16.87
N GLN A 182 3.01 -9.71 17.74
CA GLN A 182 3.89 -9.60 18.92
C GLN A 182 5.31 -10.11 18.69
N GLN A 183 5.62 -10.67 17.54
CA GLN A 183 6.95 -11.19 17.23
C GLN A 183 7.93 -10.07 16.87
N SER A 184 9.23 -10.31 17.17
CA SER A 184 10.31 -9.43 16.71
C SER A 184 10.54 -9.61 15.21
N TYR A 185 10.80 -8.51 14.49
CA TYR A 185 11.03 -8.51 13.06
C TYR A 185 12.23 -7.63 12.69
N SER A 186 12.99 -8.06 11.68
CA SER A 186 14.05 -7.27 11.06
C SER A 186 13.68 -6.96 9.61
N PHE A 187 13.83 -5.70 9.22
CA PHE A 187 13.63 -5.19 7.88
C PHE A 187 14.97 -4.69 7.36
N ASP A 188 15.80 -5.65 6.94
CA ASP A 188 17.21 -5.42 6.64
C ASP A 188 17.42 -4.50 5.44
N ALA A 189 16.59 -4.65 4.40
CA ALA A 189 16.66 -3.80 3.22
C ALA A 189 16.19 -2.36 3.51
N SER A 190 15.28 -2.19 4.48
CA SER A 190 14.77 -0.90 4.94
C SER A 190 15.55 -0.33 6.13
N GLY A 191 16.46 -1.11 6.70
CA GLY A 191 17.42 -0.69 7.70
C GLY A 191 16.83 -0.37 9.08
N PHE A 192 15.85 -1.14 9.53
CA PHE A 192 15.32 -1.05 10.90
C PHE A 192 14.81 -2.40 11.41
N CYS A 193 14.69 -2.52 12.72
CA CYS A 193 14.06 -3.69 13.33
C CYS A 193 13.22 -3.30 14.54
N LEU A 194 12.28 -4.17 14.87
CA LEU A 194 11.48 -4.12 16.09
C LEU A 194 11.82 -5.34 16.94
N LEU A 195 12.32 -5.09 18.13
CA LEU A 195 12.58 -6.11 19.14
C LEU A 195 11.43 -6.04 20.16
N ARG A 196 10.73 -7.15 20.34
CA ARG A 196 9.54 -7.22 21.18
C ARG A 196 9.71 -8.24 22.29
N SER A 197 9.20 -7.88 23.46
CA SER A 197 8.95 -8.78 24.58
C SER A 197 7.55 -8.51 25.12
N ASP A 198 7.07 -9.30 26.09
CA ASP A 198 5.73 -9.15 26.67
C ASP A 198 5.42 -7.74 27.19
N ALA A 199 6.45 -7.00 27.60
CA ALA A 199 6.29 -5.69 28.23
C ALA A 199 6.87 -4.52 27.43
N ARG A 200 7.65 -4.75 26.38
CA ARG A 200 8.42 -3.70 25.72
C ARG A 200 8.57 -3.95 24.23
N THR A 201 8.51 -2.86 23.46
CA THR A 201 8.93 -2.82 22.04
C THR A 201 10.05 -1.80 21.91
N VAL A 202 11.15 -2.21 21.30
CA VAL A 202 12.29 -1.35 20.98
C VAL A 202 12.45 -1.32 19.49
N VAL A 203 12.58 -0.13 18.91
CA VAL A 203 12.87 0.08 17.49
C VAL A 203 14.31 0.51 17.36
N LEU A 204 15.06 -0.19 16.51
CA LEU A 204 16.43 0.17 16.14
C LEU A 204 16.47 0.52 14.67
N LYS A 205 16.95 1.70 14.35
CA LYS A 205 17.27 2.14 12.98
C LYS A 205 18.76 1.97 12.74
N PHE A 206 19.16 1.25 11.67
CA PHE A 206 20.56 0.95 11.37
C PHE A 206 20.93 1.13 9.89
N GLY A 207 19.96 1.26 9.02
CA GLY A 207 20.16 1.51 7.59
C GLY A 207 20.26 2.99 7.24
N GLY A 208 20.64 3.24 5.99
CA GLY A 208 20.64 4.59 5.44
C GLY A 208 19.24 5.20 5.38
N GLU A 209 19.20 6.51 5.25
CA GLU A 209 17.94 7.24 5.11
C GLU A 209 17.27 6.94 3.76
N GLY A 210 15.96 7.03 3.73
CA GLY A 210 15.16 6.85 2.52
C GLY A 210 15.49 7.86 1.44
N ILE A 211 15.19 7.53 0.21
CA ILE A 211 15.48 8.33 -0.97
C ILE A 211 14.72 9.67 -0.89
N GLY A 212 15.45 10.77 -0.72
CA GLY A 212 14.98 12.13 -0.99
C GLY A 212 14.45 12.92 0.20
N HIS A 213 14.33 12.35 1.38
CA HIS A 213 13.88 13.03 2.59
C HIS A 213 14.92 12.81 3.70
N GLY A 214 15.83 13.79 3.84
CA GLY A 214 16.92 13.74 4.79
C GLY A 214 16.51 14.30 6.15
N HIS A 215 15.81 13.51 6.95
CA HIS A 215 15.65 13.79 8.38
C HIS A 215 16.60 12.90 9.17
N PRO A 216 17.39 13.49 10.12
CA PRO A 216 18.32 12.74 10.97
C PRO A 216 17.60 11.79 11.91
#